data_32759cbe0f11fcb257d8919ca2f57a85
#
_entry.id   32759cbe0f11fcb257d8919ca2f57a85
#
_cell.length_a   1.000
_cell.length_b   1.000
_cell.length_c   1.000
_cell.angle_alpha   90.00
_cell.angle_beta   90.00
_cell.angle_gamma   90.00
#
_symmetry.space_group_name_H-M   'P 1'
#
loop_
_entity.id
_entity.type
_entity.pdbx_description
1 polymer ?
#
loop_
_entity_poly.entity_id
_entity_poly.type
_entity_poly.pdbx_seq_one_letter_code
_entity_poly.pdbx_strand_id
1 'polypeptide(L)'
;MKGLPELVIGDLKVKRPVIQGGMGVGVSLGQLAGAVAKEGGVGIISTAQIGFREPDFETNTRAANIRAIGSEFQRARETAPDGVIGFNIMVALKDYDEHVKAAVDAGADLIVSGAGLPIELPGLVEGSSTKIAPIVSTEKSAKVILKYWDKKFSRTADLVVIEGPKAGGHLGFDREQLETYTQESYDNEIERIMAVVRKYAQKYQVHIPVAVAGGISDKDAAEHAFSLGADAVQVATRFVTTWECDADLSYKQSYLNAKKEDVILVKSPVGMPGRAIKNPFISHVMAGERVKPKRCLGCLKNCNPAEVPYCITEALIKAAKGEIGGALLFCGADVWKAEKIETVKEVIDSLLGDCV
;
A
#
# COMPACT_ATOMS: atom_id res chain seq x y z
N MET A 1 -14.88 -2.39 19.55
CA MET A 1 -13.78 -1.89 20.41
C MET A 1 -14.16 -0.52 20.96
N LYS A 2 -14.72 -0.45 22.18
CA LYS A 2 -15.00 0.85 22.80
C LYS A 2 -13.67 1.46 23.26
N GLY A 3 -13.36 2.67 22.78
CA GLY A 3 -12.27 3.48 23.31
C GLY A 3 -10.88 3.19 22.73
N LEU A 4 -10.76 2.82 21.45
CA LEU A 4 -9.47 2.88 20.79
C LEU A 4 -8.94 4.32 20.86
N PRO A 5 -7.66 4.52 21.23
CA PRO A 5 -7.06 5.85 21.23
C PRO A 5 -6.99 6.41 19.81
N GLU A 6 -7.03 7.73 19.70
CA GLU A 6 -6.75 8.44 18.46
C GLU A 6 -5.31 8.11 18.00
N LEU A 7 -5.14 7.83 16.72
CA LEU A 7 -3.79 7.65 16.15
C LEU A 7 -3.13 9.02 15.96
N VAL A 8 -1.95 9.19 16.52
CA VAL A 8 -1.18 10.43 16.40
C VAL A 8 0.11 10.17 15.63
N ILE A 9 0.27 10.84 14.48
CA ILE A 9 1.47 10.73 13.61
C ILE A 9 2.16 12.10 13.59
N GLY A 10 3.12 12.33 14.48
CA GLY A 10 3.66 13.67 14.71
C GLY A 10 2.58 14.61 15.23
N ASP A 11 2.20 15.62 14.45
CA ASP A 11 1.11 16.56 14.74
C ASP A 11 -0.23 16.19 14.06
N LEU A 12 -0.25 15.15 13.23
CA LEU A 12 -1.48 14.67 12.61
C LEU A 12 -2.32 13.85 13.59
N LYS A 13 -3.62 14.12 13.64
CA LYS A 13 -4.60 13.43 14.48
C LYS A 13 -5.57 12.66 13.60
N VAL A 14 -5.65 11.35 13.79
CA VAL A 14 -6.50 10.43 13.04
C VAL A 14 -7.52 9.82 14.00
N LYS A 15 -8.80 10.13 13.80
CA LYS A 15 -9.89 9.75 14.70
C LYS A 15 -10.09 8.24 14.80
N ARG A 16 -9.89 7.54 13.68
CA ARG A 16 -10.06 6.08 13.57
C ARG A 16 -8.71 5.48 13.19
N PRO A 17 -8.11 4.59 14.00
CA PRO A 17 -6.76 4.07 13.79
C PRO A 17 -6.70 3.03 12.66
N VAL A 18 -7.16 3.42 11.47
CA VAL A 18 -7.11 2.63 10.24
C VAL A 18 -6.46 3.42 9.13
N ILE A 19 -5.54 2.78 8.43
CA ILE A 19 -4.86 3.30 7.25
C ILE A 19 -5.33 2.47 6.06
N GLN A 20 -5.87 3.09 5.05
CA GLN A 20 -6.14 2.39 3.79
C GLN A 20 -4.81 2.22 3.06
N GLY A 21 -4.37 0.99 2.84
CA GLY A 21 -3.13 0.68 2.14
C GLY A 21 -3.16 1.12 0.67
N GLY A 22 -2.09 1.72 0.20
CA GLY A 22 -1.99 2.17 -1.19
C GLY A 22 -2.00 1.01 -2.19
N MET A 23 -2.85 1.06 -3.20
CA MET A 23 -3.06 0.03 -4.21
C MET A 23 -2.95 0.62 -5.62
N GLY A 24 -1.86 0.31 -6.30
CA GLY A 24 -1.65 0.66 -7.71
C GLY A 24 -1.92 -0.56 -8.62
N VAL A 25 -2.26 -0.35 -9.86
CA VAL A 25 -2.50 0.91 -10.58
C VAL A 25 -3.99 1.21 -10.54
N GLY A 26 -4.37 2.46 -10.22
CA GLY A 26 -5.75 2.92 -10.39
C GLY A 26 -6.80 2.33 -9.43
N VAL A 27 -6.38 1.62 -8.37
CA VAL A 27 -7.28 1.02 -7.37
C VAL A 27 -7.53 1.99 -6.22
N SER A 28 -6.48 2.63 -5.68
CA SER A 28 -6.62 3.70 -4.70
C SER A 28 -6.14 5.03 -5.29
N LEU A 29 -7.06 5.83 -5.72
CA LEU A 29 -6.87 7.20 -6.19
C LEU A 29 -7.59 8.18 -5.25
N GLY A 30 -7.89 9.38 -5.74
CA GLY A 30 -8.46 10.44 -4.94
C GLY A 30 -9.85 10.14 -4.37
N GLN A 31 -10.68 9.35 -5.06
CA GLN A 31 -12.01 9.01 -4.59
C GLN A 31 -11.97 8.11 -3.34
N LEU A 32 -11.25 7.00 -3.41
CA LEU A 32 -11.12 6.09 -2.27
C LEU A 32 -10.40 6.76 -1.10
N ALA A 33 -9.26 7.40 -1.36
CA ALA A 33 -8.48 8.03 -0.30
C ALA A 33 -9.27 9.15 0.40
N GLY A 34 -9.98 9.99 -0.36
CA GLY A 34 -10.85 11.02 0.19
C GLY A 34 -11.98 10.46 1.04
N ALA A 35 -12.61 9.36 0.59
CA ALA A 35 -13.68 8.71 1.35
C ALA A 35 -13.17 8.15 2.69
N VAL A 36 -12.00 7.49 2.70
CA VAL A 36 -11.41 6.98 3.95
C VAL A 36 -11.04 8.11 4.90
N ALA A 37 -10.44 9.18 4.39
CA ALA A 37 -10.06 10.35 5.19
C ALA A 37 -11.30 11.06 5.77
N LYS A 38 -12.40 11.15 5.01
CA LYS A 38 -13.69 11.68 5.46
C LYS A 38 -14.29 10.88 6.61
N GLU A 39 -14.14 9.56 6.58
CA GLU A 39 -14.59 8.67 7.67
C GLU A 39 -13.61 8.62 8.85
N GLY A 40 -12.59 9.47 8.86
CA GLY A 40 -11.67 9.67 9.97
C GLY A 40 -10.49 8.72 10.02
N GLY A 41 -10.26 7.90 8.98
CA GLY A 41 -9.05 7.11 8.77
C GLY A 41 -7.97 7.88 8.01
N VAL A 42 -6.90 7.20 7.62
CA VAL A 42 -5.86 7.73 6.72
C VAL A 42 -6.11 7.24 5.31
N GLY A 43 -6.42 8.16 4.38
CA GLY A 43 -6.59 7.85 2.97
C GLY A 43 -5.26 7.88 2.22
N ILE A 44 -4.93 6.83 1.47
CA ILE A 44 -3.64 6.73 0.77
C ILE A 44 -3.85 6.56 -0.74
N ILE A 45 -3.31 7.49 -1.51
CA ILE A 45 -3.28 7.46 -2.97
C ILE A 45 -2.02 6.72 -3.43
N SER A 46 -2.15 5.77 -4.35
CA SER A 46 -0.99 5.10 -4.95
C SER A 46 -0.48 5.86 -6.17
N THR A 47 0.82 6.19 -6.21
CA THR A 47 1.42 6.91 -7.34
C THR A 47 1.84 5.99 -8.49
N ALA A 48 1.73 4.66 -8.35
CA ALA A 48 2.13 3.71 -9.38
C ALA A 48 1.31 3.92 -10.67
N GLN A 49 1.94 4.53 -11.68
CA GLN A 49 1.32 4.87 -12.98
C GLN A 49 -0.02 5.60 -12.84
N ILE A 50 -0.08 6.50 -11.87
CA ILE A 50 -1.29 7.25 -11.49
C ILE A 50 -1.90 8.03 -12.65
N GLY A 51 -1.08 8.49 -13.60
CA GLY A 51 -1.51 9.22 -14.79
C GLY A 51 -2.08 8.35 -15.92
N PHE A 52 -2.36 7.07 -15.71
CA PHE A 52 -2.78 6.14 -16.77
C PHE A 52 -4.09 6.53 -17.48
N ARG A 53 -4.85 7.46 -16.92
CA ARG A 53 -6.09 8.04 -17.49
C ARG A 53 -5.82 9.34 -18.27
N GLU A 54 -4.61 9.92 -18.16
CA GLU A 54 -4.23 11.14 -18.87
C GLU A 54 -4.13 10.90 -20.38
N PRO A 55 -4.58 11.83 -21.22
CA PRO A 55 -4.61 11.65 -22.68
C PRO A 55 -3.24 11.39 -23.31
N ASP A 56 -2.18 11.96 -22.73
CA ASP A 56 -0.80 11.83 -23.20
C ASP A 56 0.03 10.79 -22.42
N PHE A 57 -0.61 9.96 -21.60
CA PHE A 57 0.09 8.99 -20.75
C PHE A 57 1.03 8.07 -21.53
N GLU A 58 0.62 7.57 -22.67
CA GLU A 58 1.45 6.67 -23.48
C GLU A 58 2.65 7.37 -24.12
N THR A 59 2.57 8.66 -24.40
CA THR A 59 3.61 9.45 -25.08
C THR A 59 4.49 10.23 -24.12
N ASN A 60 3.95 10.60 -22.94
CA ASN A 60 4.61 11.43 -21.95
C ASN A 60 4.30 10.94 -20.52
N THR A 61 4.52 9.64 -20.27
CA THR A 61 4.16 8.92 -19.04
C THR A 61 4.60 9.66 -17.76
N ARG A 62 5.84 10.17 -17.74
CA ARG A 62 6.39 10.87 -16.57
C ARG A 62 5.59 12.14 -16.26
N ALA A 63 5.38 13.02 -17.22
CA ALA A 63 4.64 14.25 -16.99
C ALA A 63 3.15 13.98 -16.64
N ALA A 64 2.54 12.97 -17.28
CA ALA A 64 1.19 12.53 -16.96
C ALA A 64 1.08 12.07 -15.50
N ASN A 65 2.03 11.28 -14.99
CA ASN A 65 2.07 10.84 -13.59
C ASN A 65 2.22 12.04 -12.63
N ILE A 66 3.11 12.98 -12.92
CA ILE A 66 3.33 14.15 -12.03
C ILE A 66 2.07 15.03 -11.96
N ARG A 67 1.39 15.29 -13.09
CA ARG A 67 0.12 16.04 -13.09
C ARG A 67 -0.97 15.31 -12.29
N ALA A 68 -1.08 14.00 -12.51
CA ALA A 68 -2.10 13.18 -11.85
C ALA A 68 -1.90 13.08 -10.32
N ILE A 69 -0.66 13.15 -9.81
CA ILE A 69 -0.40 13.24 -8.36
C ILE A 69 -1.13 14.46 -7.77
N GLY A 70 -0.96 15.63 -8.38
CA GLY A 70 -1.63 16.86 -7.91
C GLY A 70 -3.15 16.78 -8.03
N SER A 71 -3.68 16.34 -9.18
CA SER A 71 -5.13 16.31 -9.41
C SER A 71 -5.84 15.28 -8.53
N GLU A 72 -5.28 14.10 -8.31
CA GLU A 72 -5.88 13.08 -7.45
C GLU A 72 -5.80 13.48 -5.96
N PHE A 73 -4.75 14.16 -5.55
CA PHE A 73 -4.67 14.73 -4.20
C PHE A 73 -5.74 15.80 -3.98
N GLN A 74 -5.90 16.73 -4.91
CA GLN A 74 -6.93 17.76 -4.84
C GLN A 74 -8.32 17.14 -4.74
N ARG A 75 -8.63 16.13 -5.56
CA ARG A 75 -9.90 15.40 -5.53
C ARG A 75 -10.17 14.76 -4.16
N ALA A 76 -9.15 14.17 -3.54
CA ALA A 76 -9.27 13.60 -2.19
C ALA A 76 -9.49 14.69 -1.15
N ARG A 77 -8.76 15.81 -1.24
CA ARG A 77 -8.86 16.96 -0.32
C ARG A 77 -10.22 17.66 -0.42
N GLU A 78 -10.82 17.76 -1.61
CA GLU A 78 -12.18 18.27 -1.79
C GLU A 78 -13.22 17.41 -1.06
N THR A 79 -13.01 16.07 -1.02
CA THR A 79 -13.89 15.14 -0.30
C THR A 79 -13.70 15.19 1.22
N ALA A 80 -12.45 15.40 1.67
CA ALA A 80 -12.06 15.43 3.08
C ALA A 80 -11.11 16.61 3.34
N PRO A 81 -11.64 17.85 3.48
CA PRO A 81 -10.81 19.06 3.66
C PRO A 81 -9.85 18.99 4.85
N ASP A 82 -10.29 18.41 5.97
CA ASP A 82 -9.54 18.28 7.23
C ASP A 82 -9.03 16.85 7.48
N GLY A 83 -9.23 15.94 6.52
CA GLY A 83 -8.83 14.54 6.64
C GLY A 83 -7.34 14.33 6.40
N VAL A 84 -6.77 13.25 6.93
CA VAL A 84 -5.37 12.88 6.67
C VAL A 84 -5.27 12.09 5.36
N ILE A 85 -4.55 12.68 4.38
CA ILE A 85 -4.39 12.14 3.03
C ILE A 85 -2.91 12.02 2.72
N GLY A 86 -2.48 10.83 2.35
CA GLY A 86 -1.10 10.56 1.99
C GLY A 86 -0.95 9.85 0.65
N PHE A 87 0.30 9.57 0.32
CA PHE A 87 0.67 8.79 -0.86
C PHE A 87 1.42 7.52 -0.49
N ASN A 88 1.15 6.45 -1.23
CA ASN A 88 2.03 5.30 -1.29
C ASN A 88 2.94 5.43 -2.52
N ILE A 89 4.26 5.43 -2.29
CA ILE A 89 5.27 5.59 -3.34
C ILE A 89 6.26 4.43 -3.27
N MET A 90 6.28 3.59 -4.31
CA MET A 90 7.16 2.43 -4.38
C MET A 90 8.58 2.84 -4.73
N VAL A 91 9.58 2.43 -3.94
CA VAL A 91 11.02 2.68 -4.20
C VAL A 91 11.49 2.12 -5.55
N ALA A 92 10.84 1.05 -6.02
CA ALA A 92 11.13 0.41 -7.30
C ALA A 92 10.76 1.26 -8.54
N LEU A 93 9.96 2.33 -8.38
CA LEU A 93 9.61 3.23 -9.49
C LEU A 93 10.84 3.98 -9.99
N LYS A 94 10.96 4.12 -11.32
CA LYS A 94 12.08 4.84 -11.94
C LYS A 94 12.13 6.31 -11.50
N ASP A 95 10.98 6.96 -11.46
CA ASP A 95 10.84 8.39 -11.15
C ASP A 95 10.44 8.61 -9.67
N TYR A 96 10.92 7.73 -8.76
CA TYR A 96 10.59 7.76 -7.33
C TYR A 96 10.76 9.14 -6.70
N ASP A 97 11.92 9.75 -6.88
CA ASP A 97 12.26 11.04 -6.26
C ASP A 97 11.33 12.16 -6.73
N GLU A 98 10.92 12.12 -7.99
CA GLU A 98 10.00 13.10 -8.55
C GLU A 98 8.58 12.91 -8.06
N HIS A 99 8.15 11.65 -7.89
CA HIS A 99 6.85 11.35 -7.28
C HIS A 99 6.80 11.84 -5.82
N VAL A 100 7.89 11.66 -5.05
CA VAL A 100 7.97 12.19 -3.68
C VAL A 100 7.86 13.70 -3.68
N LYS A 101 8.63 14.40 -4.53
CA LYS A 101 8.59 15.87 -4.64
C LYS A 101 7.20 16.34 -5.05
N ALA A 102 6.60 15.74 -6.08
CA ALA A 102 5.25 16.09 -6.51
C ALA A 102 4.19 15.87 -5.42
N ALA A 103 4.32 14.82 -4.61
CA ALA A 103 3.44 14.58 -3.46
C ALA A 103 3.61 15.64 -2.37
N VAL A 104 4.85 16.04 -2.07
CA VAL A 104 5.16 17.14 -1.14
C VAL A 104 4.60 18.47 -1.66
N ASP A 105 4.82 18.78 -2.95
CA ASP A 105 4.34 20.01 -3.59
C ASP A 105 2.81 20.08 -3.63
N ALA A 106 2.14 18.92 -3.74
CA ALA A 106 0.69 18.82 -3.65
C ALA A 106 0.14 19.04 -2.21
N GLY A 107 1.00 19.01 -1.19
CA GLY A 107 0.62 19.19 0.22
C GLY A 107 0.23 17.88 0.92
N ALA A 108 0.84 16.77 0.55
CA ALA A 108 0.61 15.47 1.18
C ALA A 108 0.90 15.51 2.69
N ASP A 109 -0.03 14.98 3.49
CA ASP A 109 0.16 14.88 4.95
C ASP A 109 1.17 13.78 5.31
N LEU A 110 1.19 12.68 4.53
CA LEU A 110 1.98 11.48 4.81
C LEU A 110 2.48 10.84 3.51
N ILE A 111 3.72 10.34 3.50
CA ILE A 111 4.23 9.43 2.47
C ILE A 111 4.56 8.09 3.11
N VAL A 112 3.88 7.04 2.66
CA VAL A 112 4.15 5.64 2.99
C VAL A 112 4.97 5.04 1.86
N SER A 113 6.15 4.48 2.15
CA SER A 113 7.06 4.01 1.11
C SER A 113 7.59 2.61 1.39
N GLY A 114 7.53 1.76 0.36
CA GLY A 114 7.93 0.35 0.38
C GLY A 114 8.32 -0.15 -1.00
N ALA A 115 8.24 -1.46 -1.23
CA ALA A 115 8.79 -2.14 -2.42
C ALA A 115 10.27 -1.81 -2.63
N GLY A 116 11.04 -1.94 -1.56
CA GLY A 116 12.42 -1.54 -1.33
C GLY A 116 12.55 -0.65 -0.11
N LEU A 117 13.78 -0.42 0.36
CA LEU A 117 14.03 0.46 1.52
C LEU A 117 14.11 1.92 1.04
N PRO A 118 13.27 2.83 1.57
CA PRO A 118 13.21 4.24 1.14
C PRO A 118 14.33 5.07 1.78
N ILE A 119 15.58 4.73 1.44
CA ILE A 119 16.77 5.28 2.11
C ILE A 119 16.91 6.80 1.97
N GLU A 120 16.49 7.38 0.85
CA GLU A 120 16.62 8.82 0.56
C GLU A 120 15.37 9.64 0.96
N LEU A 121 14.30 8.98 1.40
CA LEU A 121 13.01 9.66 1.67
C LEU A 121 13.11 10.84 2.64
N PRO A 122 13.87 10.79 3.76
CA PRO A 122 13.99 11.93 4.65
C PRO A 122 14.58 13.19 3.97
N GLY A 123 15.57 13.01 3.10
CA GLY A 123 16.16 14.12 2.35
C GLY A 123 15.24 14.70 1.28
N LEU A 124 14.37 13.85 0.68
CA LEU A 124 13.44 14.30 -0.34
C LEU A 124 12.26 15.12 0.22
N VAL A 125 11.93 14.96 1.51
CA VAL A 125 10.86 15.71 2.20
C VAL A 125 11.41 16.81 3.11
N GLU A 126 12.71 17.06 3.09
CA GLU A 126 13.36 18.08 3.94
C GLU A 126 12.72 19.45 3.73
N GLY A 127 12.45 20.15 4.84
CA GLY A 127 11.82 21.48 4.83
C GLY A 127 10.29 21.45 4.65
N SER A 128 9.66 20.28 4.49
CA SER A 128 8.19 20.14 4.42
C SER A 128 7.59 19.69 5.76
N SER A 129 6.28 19.81 5.90
CA SER A 129 5.50 19.25 7.01
C SER A 129 5.10 17.79 6.81
N THR A 130 5.35 17.22 5.61
CA THR A 130 4.97 15.88 5.22
C THR A 130 5.62 14.81 6.12
N LYS A 131 4.80 13.96 6.71
CA LYS A 131 5.26 12.83 7.53
C LYS A 131 5.75 11.69 6.65
N ILE A 132 6.65 10.87 7.18
CA ILE A 132 7.22 9.74 6.45
C ILE A 132 7.09 8.42 7.20
N ALA A 133 6.68 7.39 6.47
CA ALA A 133 6.49 6.04 7.00
C ALA A 133 7.16 4.99 6.09
N PRO A 134 8.20 4.31 6.56
CA PRO A 134 8.72 3.16 5.84
C PRO A 134 7.82 1.93 6.06
N ILE A 135 7.68 1.10 5.03
CA ILE A 135 7.11 -0.24 5.17
C ILE A 135 8.25 -1.21 5.45
N VAL A 136 8.11 -1.99 6.51
CA VAL A 136 9.06 -3.02 6.91
C VAL A 136 8.34 -4.36 7.11
N SER A 137 9.02 -5.46 6.85
CA SER A 137 8.43 -6.81 7.00
C SER A 137 9.19 -7.67 8.02
N THR A 138 10.41 -7.27 8.38
CA THR A 138 11.29 -8.00 9.31
C THR A 138 12.04 -7.05 10.23
N GLU A 139 12.48 -7.57 11.38
CA GLU A 139 13.37 -6.85 12.32
C GLU A 139 14.61 -6.32 11.60
N LYS A 140 15.17 -7.11 10.68
CA LYS A 140 16.34 -6.72 9.88
C LYS A 140 16.06 -5.48 9.03
N SER A 141 14.93 -5.44 8.32
CA SER A 141 14.56 -4.29 7.49
C SER A 141 14.32 -3.04 8.34
N ALA A 142 13.65 -3.17 9.49
CA ALA A 142 13.46 -2.08 10.44
C ALA A 142 14.79 -1.52 10.99
N LYS A 143 15.70 -2.41 11.41
CA LYS A 143 17.03 -2.01 11.86
C LYS A 143 17.82 -1.27 10.80
N VAL A 144 17.79 -1.76 9.56
CA VAL A 144 18.55 -1.15 8.45
C VAL A 144 18.03 0.24 8.14
N ILE A 145 16.72 0.39 7.93
CA ILE A 145 16.17 1.68 7.49
C ILE A 145 16.27 2.75 8.57
N LEU A 146 15.88 2.44 9.81
CA LEU A 146 15.92 3.42 10.90
C LEU A 146 17.36 3.82 11.25
N LYS A 147 18.31 2.87 11.22
CA LYS A 147 19.74 3.18 11.41
C LYS A 147 20.30 4.05 10.30
N TYR A 148 19.88 3.82 9.05
CA TYR A 148 20.33 4.62 7.92
C TYR A 148 19.83 6.05 8.03
N TRP A 149 18.52 6.24 8.28
CA TRP A 149 17.92 7.56 8.45
C TRP A 149 18.54 8.33 9.62
N ASP A 150 18.73 7.65 10.74
CA ASP A 150 19.42 8.23 11.91
C ASP A 150 20.83 8.74 11.59
N LYS A 151 21.65 7.91 10.91
CA LYS A 151 23.04 8.25 10.63
C LYS A 151 23.21 9.32 9.57
N LYS A 152 22.40 9.27 8.50
CA LYS A 152 22.56 10.14 7.34
C LYS A 152 21.81 11.46 7.48
N PHE A 153 20.62 11.43 8.06
CA PHE A 153 19.71 12.56 8.09
C PHE A 153 19.42 13.08 9.51
N SER A 154 19.96 12.45 10.54
CA SER A 154 19.62 12.76 11.94
C SER A 154 18.13 12.81 12.19
N ARG A 155 17.37 11.90 11.56
CA ARG A 155 15.91 11.80 11.58
C ARG A 155 15.46 10.35 11.80
N THR A 156 14.24 10.17 12.35
CA THR A 156 13.55 8.89 12.46
C THR A 156 12.23 8.92 11.69
N ALA A 157 11.50 7.80 11.66
CA ALA A 157 10.17 7.70 11.06
C ALA A 157 9.12 8.42 11.92
N ASP A 158 8.09 8.96 11.26
CA ASP A 158 6.91 9.53 11.94
C ASP A 158 5.84 8.45 12.20
N LEU A 159 5.87 7.36 11.43
CA LEU A 159 5.06 6.14 11.55
C LEU A 159 5.86 4.98 10.97
N VAL A 160 5.69 3.77 11.46
CA VAL A 160 6.21 2.54 10.82
C VAL A 160 5.06 1.62 10.45
N VAL A 161 5.03 1.16 9.19
CA VAL A 161 4.08 0.13 8.75
C VAL A 161 4.78 -1.22 8.76
N ILE A 162 4.26 -2.19 9.51
CA ILE A 162 4.72 -3.58 9.53
C ILE A 162 3.82 -4.38 8.61
N GLU A 163 4.37 -4.81 7.47
CA GLU A 163 3.62 -5.59 6.48
C GLU A 163 3.91 -7.08 6.63
N GLY A 164 2.88 -7.83 7.00
CA GLY A 164 2.93 -9.26 7.26
C GLY A 164 2.84 -10.15 6.02
N PRO A 165 3.13 -11.46 6.18
CA PRO A 165 3.18 -12.43 5.08
C PRO A 165 1.83 -12.71 4.42
N LYS A 166 0.71 -12.31 5.03
CA LYS A 166 -0.65 -12.41 4.46
C LYS A 166 -1.06 -11.19 3.62
N ALA A 167 -0.18 -10.20 3.45
CA ALA A 167 -0.44 -9.03 2.62
C ALA A 167 -0.67 -9.38 1.16
N GLY A 168 -1.21 -8.44 0.40
CA GLY A 168 -1.42 -8.51 -1.05
C GLY A 168 -0.37 -7.73 -1.83
N GLY A 169 -0.37 -7.88 -3.14
CA GLY A 169 0.62 -7.21 -3.97
C GLY A 169 2.02 -7.77 -3.80
N HIS A 170 3.02 -6.89 -3.85
CA HIS A 170 4.42 -7.27 -3.67
C HIS A 170 4.73 -7.51 -2.20
N LEU A 171 5.39 -8.62 -1.92
CA LEU A 171 5.68 -9.08 -0.55
C LEU A 171 7.15 -8.86 -0.20
N GLY A 172 7.42 -8.29 0.97
CA GLY A 172 8.75 -8.03 1.50
C GLY A 172 9.47 -9.27 2.08
N PHE A 173 9.13 -10.45 1.58
CA PHE A 173 9.61 -11.76 2.01
C PHE A 173 10.15 -12.54 0.82
N ASP A 174 11.04 -13.50 1.05
CA ASP A 174 11.31 -14.53 0.08
C ASP A 174 10.24 -15.65 0.13
N ARG A 175 10.30 -16.58 -0.82
CA ARG A 175 9.29 -17.63 -0.93
C ARG A 175 9.30 -18.59 0.26
N GLU A 176 10.46 -18.93 0.76
CA GLU A 176 10.63 -19.82 1.91
C GLU A 176 10.02 -19.20 3.17
N GLN A 177 10.26 -17.91 3.40
CA GLN A 177 9.65 -17.16 4.50
C GLN A 177 8.12 -17.15 4.41
N LEU A 178 7.55 -16.98 3.21
CA LEU A 178 6.09 -16.99 3.00
C LEU A 178 5.46 -18.36 3.27
N GLU A 179 6.21 -19.45 3.09
CA GLU A 179 5.75 -20.81 3.32
C GLU A 179 5.96 -21.25 4.79
N THR A 180 6.91 -20.64 5.51
CA THR A 180 7.29 -21.05 6.87
C THR A 180 6.69 -20.20 7.99
N TYR A 181 6.37 -18.91 7.73
CA TYR A 181 5.77 -18.09 8.78
C TYR A 181 4.38 -18.58 9.18
N THR A 182 4.25 -18.93 10.46
CA THR A 182 2.96 -19.14 11.14
C THR A 182 2.48 -17.82 11.75
N GLN A 183 1.24 -17.78 12.25
CA GLN A 183 0.74 -16.60 12.98
C GLN A 183 1.67 -16.29 14.18
N GLU A 184 1.94 -17.27 15.03
CA GLU A 184 2.76 -17.12 16.23
C GLU A 184 4.20 -16.66 15.91
N SER A 185 4.84 -17.28 14.91
CA SER A 185 6.21 -16.89 14.55
C SER A 185 6.29 -15.48 13.98
N TYR A 186 5.24 -15.02 13.30
CA TYR A 186 5.19 -13.65 12.80
C TYR A 186 4.80 -12.63 13.87
N ASP A 187 3.96 -13.00 14.84
CA ASP A 187 3.68 -12.17 16.02
C ASP A 187 4.97 -11.86 16.78
N ASN A 188 5.84 -12.87 16.98
CA ASN A 188 7.18 -12.67 17.57
C ASN A 188 8.07 -11.74 16.70
N GLU A 189 7.91 -11.76 15.37
CA GLU A 189 8.63 -10.84 14.49
C GLU A 189 8.11 -9.41 14.64
N ILE A 190 6.80 -9.23 14.75
CA ILE A 190 6.16 -7.91 15.02
C ILE A 190 6.71 -7.34 16.33
N GLU A 191 6.79 -8.12 17.41
CA GLU A 191 7.33 -7.67 18.70
C GLU A 191 8.80 -7.22 18.58
N ARG A 192 9.62 -7.96 17.82
CA ARG A 192 11.02 -7.59 17.55
C ARG A 192 11.13 -6.28 16.76
N ILE A 193 10.28 -6.10 15.74
CA ILE A 193 10.22 -4.85 14.98
C ILE A 193 9.82 -3.69 15.90
N MET A 194 8.79 -3.86 16.72
CA MET A 194 8.35 -2.83 17.68
C MET A 194 9.45 -2.48 18.69
N ALA A 195 10.25 -3.45 19.12
CA ALA A 195 11.39 -3.20 20.00
C ALA A 195 12.46 -2.31 19.32
N VAL A 196 12.69 -2.50 18.02
CA VAL A 196 13.56 -1.62 17.23
C VAL A 196 12.98 -0.21 17.14
N VAL A 197 11.69 -0.08 16.86
CA VAL A 197 10.99 1.23 16.77
C VAL A 197 11.07 1.97 18.10
N ARG A 198 10.76 1.31 19.23
CA ARG A 198 10.87 1.88 20.58
C ARG A 198 12.26 2.44 20.90
N LYS A 199 13.32 1.77 20.44
CA LYS A 199 14.70 2.27 20.61
C LYS A 199 14.91 3.64 19.97
N TYR A 200 14.39 3.86 18.75
CA TYR A 200 14.51 5.15 18.06
C TYR A 200 13.54 6.18 18.61
N ALA A 201 12.34 5.77 19.02
CA ALA A 201 11.39 6.64 19.73
C ALA A 201 12.03 7.24 21.01
N GLN A 202 12.71 6.40 21.80
CA GLN A 202 13.46 6.85 22.99
C GLN A 202 14.62 7.78 22.63
N LYS A 203 15.41 7.42 21.60
CA LYS A 203 16.54 8.24 21.14
C LYS A 203 16.13 9.65 20.75
N TYR A 204 15.03 9.77 20.01
CA TYR A 204 14.51 11.03 19.48
C TYR A 204 13.50 11.73 20.41
N GLN A 205 13.16 11.08 21.54
CA GLN A 205 12.16 11.59 22.51
C GLN A 205 10.80 11.89 21.86
N VAL A 206 10.36 11.02 20.94
CA VAL A 206 9.07 11.12 20.23
C VAL A 206 8.32 9.81 20.33
N HIS A 207 7.01 9.84 20.18
CA HIS A 207 6.22 8.64 19.88
C HIS A 207 6.32 8.32 18.38
N ILE A 208 6.67 7.09 18.04
CA ILE A 208 6.63 6.57 16.66
C ILE A 208 5.54 5.50 16.65
N PRO A 209 4.33 5.81 16.18
CA PRO A 209 3.26 4.84 16.09
C PRO A 209 3.59 3.72 15.11
N VAL A 210 2.99 2.55 15.34
CA VAL A 210 3.15 1.36 14.49
C VAL A 210 1.80 0.93 13.95
N ALA A 211 1.70 0.78 12.63
CA ALA A 211 0.56 0.19 11.97
C ALA A 211 0.88 -1.24 11.51
N VAL A 212 0.06 -2.22 11.89
CA VAL A 212 0.20 -3.60 11.43
C VAL A 212 -0.68 -3.84 10.21
N ALA A 213 -0.12 -4.48 9.19
CA ALA A 213 -0.76 -4.79 7.92
C ALA A 213 -0.58 -6.26 7.52
N GLY A 214 -1.46 -6.74 6.63
CA GLY A 214 -1.39 -8.09 6.07
C GLY A 214 -2.25 -9.10 6.83
N GLY A 215 -3.39 -9.48 6.23
CA GLY A 215 -4.34 -10.41 6.82
C GLY A 215 -5.37 -9.76 7.76
N ILE A 216 -5.47 -8.44 7.77
CA ILE A 216 -6.51 -7.73 8.54
C ILE A 216 -7.78 -7.69 7.68
N SER A 217 -8.66 -8.68 7.86
CA SER A 217 -9.88 -8.83 7.06
C SER A 217 -11.18 -8.60 7.85
N ASP A 218 -11.09 -8.64 9.17
CA ASP A 218 -12.23 -8.59 10.09
C ASP A 218 -11.81 -7.98 11.43
N LYS A 219 -12.78 -7.85 12.33
CA LYS A 219 -12.60 -7.25 13.66
C LYS A 219 -11.63 -8.05 14.52
N ASP A 220 -11.69 -9.38 14.47
CA ASP A 220 -10.84 -10.25 15.31
C ASP A 220 -9.37 -10.08 14.91
N ALA A 221 -9.07 -10.00 13.61
CA ALA A 221 -7.72 -9.74 13.12
C ALA A 221 -7.23 -8.33 13.50
N ALA A 222 -8.11 -7.33 13.50
CA ALA A 222 -7.77 -5.98 13.99
C ALA A 222 -7.51 -5.97 15.49
N GLU A 223 -8.38 -6.60 16.31
CA GLU A 223 -8.19 -6.74 17.76
C GLU A 223 -6.91 -7.48 18.10
N HIS A 224 -6.55 -8.52 17.34
CA HIS A 224 -5.29 -9.21 17.50
C HIS A 224 -4.09 -8.28 17.26
N ALA A 225 -4.09 -7.50 16.18
CA ALA A 225 -3.03 -6.52 15.91
C ALA A 225 -2.87 -5.49 17.05
N PHE A 226 -4.00 -4.96 17.56
CA PHE A 226 -3.97 -4.04 18.70
C PHE A 226 -3.48 -4.72 19.99
N SER A 227 -3.80 -6.00 20.20
CA SER A 227 -3.32 -6.76 21.37
C SER A 227 -1.81 -6.97 21.38
N LEU A 228 -1.16 -6.98 20.20
CA LEU A 228 0.29 -6.98 20.04
C LEU A 228 0.94 -5.62 20.30
N GLY A 229 0.13 -4.56 20.48
CA GLY A 229 0.60 -3.21 20.75
C GLY A 229 0.67 -2.30 19.51
N ALA A 230 -0.02 -2.63 18.42
CA ALA A 230 -0.17 -1.73 17.29
C ALA A 230 -0.99 -0.48 17.67
N ASP A 231 -0.60 0.69 17.15
CA ASP A 231 -1.35 1.94 17.30
C ASP A 231 -2.44 2.06 16.21
N ALA A 232 -2.28 1.34 15.09
CA ALA A 232 -3.24 1.32 13.98
C ALA A 232 -3.16 -0.01 13.20
N VAL A 233 -4.17 -0.24 12.36
CA VAL A 233 -4.13 -1.29 11.34
C VAL A 233 -4.06 -0.68 9.94
N GLN A 234 -3.27 -1.29 9.03
CA GLN A 234 -3.32 -0.93 7.61
C GLN A 234 -4.03 -2.03 6.83
N VAL A 235 -5.05 -1.64 6.07
CA VAL A 235 -5.96 -2.53 5.35
C VAL A 235 -6.06 -2.12 3.89
N ALA A 236 -5.95 -3.08 2.97
CA ALA A 236 -6.04 -2.83 1.53
C ALA A 236 -7.21 -3.60 0.89
N THR A 237 -7.16 -4.91 0.90
CA THR A 237 -8.09 -5.81 0.19
C THR A 237 -9.56 -5.52 0.45
N ARG A 238 -9.94 -5.22 1.71
CA ARG A 238 -11.33 -4.88 2.09
C ARG A 238 -11.83 -3.61 1.41
N PHE A 239 -10.96 -2.64 1.16
CA PHE A 239 -11.33 -1.39 0.48
C PHE A 239 -11.47 -1.53 -1.04
N VAL A 240 -10.99 -2.62 -1.64
CA VAL A 240 -11.22 -2.88 -3.08
C VAL A 240 -12.69 -3.10 -3.38
N THR A 241 -13.38 -3.84 -2.53
CA THR A 241 -14.83 -4.12 -2.67
C THR A 241 -15.68 -3.02 -2.03
N THR A 242 -15.30 -1.76 -2.25
CA THR A 242 -16.12 -0.60 -1.84
C THR A 242 -16.64 0.17 -3.06
N TRP A 243 -17.75 0.88 -2.89
CA TRP A 243 -18.30 1.75 -3.93
C TRP A 243 -17.31 2.84 -4.30
N GLU A 244 -16.53 3.33 -3.32
CA GLU A 244 -15.60 4.43 -3.46
C GLU A 244 -14.24 4.02 -4.07
N CYS A 245 -13.93 2.73 -4.14
CA CYS A 245 -12.73 2.24 -4.82
C CYS A 245 -12.72 2.71 -6.30
N ASP A 246 -11.57 3.22 -6.76
CA ASP A 246 -11.41 3.86 -8.06
C ASP A 246 -11.32 2.87 -9.24
N ALA A 247 -11.15 1.58 -8.97
CA ALA A 247 -11.10 0.53 -9.99
C ALA A 247 -12.48 0.22 -10.57
N ASP A 248 -12.50 -0.28 -11.81
CA ASP A 248 -13.71 -0.72 -12.49
C ASP A 248 -14.50 -1.77 -11.69
N LEU A 249 -15.81 -1.82 -11.91
CA LEU A 249 -16.70 -2.78 -11.25
C LEU A 249 -16.27 -4.25 -11.50
N SER A 250 -15.77 -4.55 -12.69
CA SER A 250 -15.28 -5.90 -13.03
C SER A 250 -14.09 -6.34 -12.19
N TYR A 251 -13.24 -5.37 -11.79
CA TYR A 251 -12.16 -5.63 -10.81
C TYR A 251 -12.74 -6.04 -9.47
N LYS A 252 -13.69 -5.26 -8.93
CA LYS A 252 -14.37 -5.55 -7.65
C LYS A 252 -15.09 -6.90 -7.69
N GLN A 253 -15.76 -7.19 -8.81
CA GLN A 253 -16.44 -8.47 -9.02
C GLN A 253 -15.47 -9.66 -9.00
N SER A 254 -14.24 -9.48 -9.50
CA SER A 254 -13.22 -10.54 -9.43
C SER A 254 -12.84 -10.90 -7.99
N TYR A 255 -12.90 -9.95 -7.07
CA TYR A 255 -12.68 -10.19 -5.63
C TYR A 255 -13.84 -10.96 -5.01
N LEU A 256 -15.09 -10.57 -5.34
CA LEU A 256 -16.29 -11.24 -4.83
C LEU A 256 -16.42 -12.70 -5.34
N ASN A 257 -15.89 -12.97 -6.51
CA ASN A 257 -15.90 -14.31 -7.12
C ASN A 257 -14.71 -15.18 -6.71
N ALA A 258 -13.68 -14.61 -6.06
CA ALA A 258 -12.47 -15.32 -5.70
C ALA A 258 -12.73 -16.35 -4.61
N LYS A 259 -12.20 -17.55 -4.80
CA LYS A 259 -12.20 -18.62 -3.80
C LYS A 259 -10.83 -18.72 -3.14
N LYS A 260 -10.76 -19.43 -2.03
CA LYS A 260 -9.51 -19.61 -1.28
C LYS A 260 -8.41 -20.26 -2.13
N GLU A 261 -8.76 -21.23 -2.95
CA GLU A 261 -7.87 -21.92 -3.89
C GLU A 261 -7.38 -21.05 -5.06
N ASP A 262 -8.04 -19.92 -5.32
CA ASP A 262 -7.63 -18.98 -6.36
C ASP A 262 -6.52 -18.01 -5.88
N VAL A 263 -6.24 -18.00 -4.58
CA VAL A 263 -5.18 -17.14 -4.03
C VAL A 263 -3.82 -17.80 -4.20
N ILE A 264 -2.96 -17.20 -5.02
CA ILE A 264 -1.67 -17.78 -5.39
C ILE A 264 -0.50 -16.81 -5.21
N LEU A 265 0.69 -17.36 -5.04
CA LEU A 265 1.94 -16.60 -5.09
C LEU A 265 2.47 -16.60 -6.53
N VAL A 266 2.80 -15.41 -7.02
CA VAL A 266 3.33 -15.18 -8.37
C VAL A 266 4.72 -14.53 -8.30
N LYS A 267 5.55 -14.77 -9.32
CA LYS A 267 6.81 -14.04 -9.51
C LYS A 267 6.50 -12.74 -10.27
N SER A 268 6.66 -11.61 -9.59
CA SER A 268 6.45 -10.31 -10.22
C SER A 268 7.66 -9.87 -11.05
N PRO A 269 7.45 -9.15 -12.16
CA PRO A 269 8.53 -8.46 -12.90
C PRO A 269 9.33 -7.44 -12.08
N VAL A 270 8.83 -7.01 -10.93
CA VAL A 270 9.55 -6.16 -9.96
C VAL A 270 10.69 -6.91 -9.26
N GLY A 271 10.71 -8.25 -9.36
CA GLY A 271 11.72 -9.11 -8.72
C GLY A 271 11.34 -9.61 -7.33
N MET A 272 10.16 -9.26 -6.83
CA MET A 272 9.61 -9.70 -5.54
C MET A 272 8.50 -10.74 -5.76
N PRO A 273 8.24 -11.65 -4.80
CA PRO A 273 7.01 -12.42 -4.80
C PRO A 273 5.80 -11.49 -4.73
N GLY A 274 4.70 -11.90 -5.31
CA GLY A 274 3.43 -11.20 -5.22
C GLY A 274 2.29 -12.17 -4.92
N ARG A 275 1.21 -11.67 -4.31
CA ARG A 275 0.00 -12.47 -4.11
C ARG A 275 -1.12 -11.93 -4.97
N ALA A 276 -1.77 -12.83 -5.72
CA ALA A 276 -2.78 -12.48 -6.70
C ALA A 276 -3.89 -13.53 -6.78
N ILE A 277 -5.03 -13.13 -7.37
CA ILE A 277 -6.09 -14.03 -7.77
C ILE A 277 -5.67 -14.74 -9.05
N LYS A 278 -5.77 -16.07 -9.06
CA LYS A 278 -5.54 -16.92 -10.22
C LYS A 278 -6.60 -16.63 -11.30
N ASN A 279 -6.13 -16.34 -12.51
CA ASN A 279 -6.97 -16.17 -13.69
C ASN A 279 -6.28 -16.81 -14.92
N PRO A 280 -6.91 -16.86 -16.09
CA PRO A 280 -6.29 -17.44 -17.30
C PRO A 280 -4.96 -16.79 -17.66
N PHE A 281 -4.85 -15.46 -17.58
CA PHE A 281 -3.61 -14.72 -17.87
C PHE A 281 -2.44 -15.20 -17.01
N ILE A 282 -2.61 -15.18 -15.68
CA ILE A 282 -1.50 -15.56 -14.79
C ILE A 282 -1.20 -17.06 -14.85
N SER A 283 -2.20 -17.88 -15.16
CA SER A 283 -2.01 -19.33 -15.37
C SER A 283 -1.13 -19.62 -16.59
N HIS A 284 -1.31 -18.91 -17.71
CA HIS A 284 -0.46 -19.00 -18.89
C HIS A 284 0.97 -18.55 -18.58
N VAL A 285 1.13 -17.40 -17.86
CA VAL A 285 2.43 -16.93 -17.44
C VAL A 285 3.17 -17.95 -16.55
N MET A 286 2.46 -18.56 -15.59
CA MET A 286 3.04 -19.58 -14.71
C MET A 286 3.39 -20.87 -15.44
N ALA A 287 2.71 -21.18 -16.55
CA ALA A 287 3.06 -22.29 -17.44
C ALA A 287 4.28 -22.00 -18.33
N GLY A 288 4.88 -20.81 -18.20
CA GLY A 288 6.08 -20.39 -18.94
C GLY A 288 5.79 -19.60 -20.23
N GLU A 289 4.52 -19.29 -20.51
CA GLU A 289 4.17 -18.45 -21.65
C GLU A 289 4.56 -17.00 -21.39
N ARG A 290 5.17 -16.39 -22.41
CA ARG A 290 5.57 -15.00 -22.34
C ARG A 290 4.60 -14.10 -23.09
N VAL A 291 4.02 -13.13 -22.38
CA VAL A 291 3.21 -12.06 -22.97
C VAL A 291 4.11 -10.86 -23.23
N LYS A 292 4.56 -10.68 -24.47
CA LYS A 292 5.46 -9.59 -24.84
C LYS A 292 4.80 -8.23 -24.57
N PRO A 293 5.50 -7.29 -23.88
CA PRO A 293 5.02 -5.92 -23.73
C PRO A 293 4.73 -5.29 -25.10
N LYS A 294 3.60 -4.63 -25.24
CA LYS A 294 3.29 -3.83 -26.44
C LYS A 294 4.23 -2.62 -26.55
N ARG A 295 4.49 -1.99 -25.42
CA ARG A 295 5.37 -0.83 -25.29
C ARG A 295 5.98 -0.78 -23.90
N CYS A 296 7.23 -0.32 -23.78
CA CYS A 296 7.85 -0.04 -22.50
C CYS A 296 7.61 1.43 -22.12
N LEU A 297 6.99 1.65 -20.95
CA LEU A 297 6.73 2.98 -20.38
C LEU A 297 7.81 3.45 -19.40
N GLY A 298 8.90 2.66 -19.22
CA GLY A 298 10.00 3.01 -18.33
C GLY A 298 9.60 3.13 -16.85
N CYS A 299 8.65 2.31 -16.38
CA CYS A 299 8.02 2.44 -15.07
C CYS A 299 8.89 2.03 -13.88
N LEU A 300 9.84 1.11 -14.07
CA LEU A 300 10.66 0.52 -13.00
C LEU A 300 12.16 0.77 -13.22
N LYS A 301 12.90 0.92 -12.11
CA LYS A 301 14.39 1.06 -12.13
C LYS A 301 15.06 -0.17 -12.73
N ASN A 302 14.64 -1.35 -12.31
CA ASN A 302 15.26 -2.63 -12.66
C ASN A 302 14.26 -3.51 -13.42
N CYS A 303 14.01 -3.18 -14.70
CA CYS A 303 13.16 -3.98 -15.56
C CYS A 303 13.80 -4.12 -16.95
N ASN A 304 13.99 -5.35 -17.42
CA ASN A 304 14.37 -5.61 -18.79
C ASN A 304 13.15 -6.08 -19.61
N PRO A 305 12.55 -5.21 -20.44
CA PRO A 305 11.36 -5.55 -21.22
C PRO A 305 11.57 -6.73 -22.17
N ALA A 306 12.84 -7.05 -22.51
CA ALA A 306 13.17 -8.20 -23.36
C ALA A 306 13.10 -9.55 -22.63
N GLU A 307 13.16 -9.57 -21.30
CA GLU A 307 13.28 -10.79 -20.49
C GLU A 307 12.07 -11.06 -19.61
N VAL A 308 11.35 -9.99 -19.18
CA VAL A 308 10.19 -10.16 -18.26
C VAL A 308 9.09 -11.02 -18.90
N PRO A 309 8.41 -11.85 -18.11
CA PRO A 309 7.33 -12.70 -18.61
C PRO A 309 6.13 -11.91 -19.13
N TYR A 310 5.90 -10.71 -18.58
CA TYR A 310 4.85 -9.75 -19.00
C TYR A 310 5.17 -8.34 -18.52
N CYS A 311 4.53 -7.33 -19.10
CA CYS A 311 4.58 -5.96 -18.58
C CYS A 311 3.62 -5.81 -17.39
N ILE A 312 4.18 -5.58 -16.19
CA ILE A 312 3.36 -5.42 -14.98
C ILE A 312 2.45 -4.19 -15.06
N THR A 313 2.95 -3.07 -15.60
CA THR A 313 2.16 -1.85 -15.78
C THR A 313 0.95 -2.09 -16.69
N GLU A 314 1.16 -2.75 -17.83
CA GLU A 314 0.08 -3.08 -18.76
C GLU A 314 -0.97 -3.99 -18.11
N ALA A 315 -0.53 -5.03 -17.39
CA ALA A 315 -1.41 -5.97 -16.72
C ALA A 315 -2.22 -5.32 -15.57
N LEU A 316 -1.62 -4.38 -14.83
CA LEU A 316 -2.32 -3.64 -13.76
C LEU A 316 -3.26 -2.56 -14.31
N ILE A 317 -2.90 -1.87 -15.40
CA ILE A 317 -3.80 -0.92 -16.07
C ILE A 317 -5.03 -1.64 -16.62
N LYS A 318 -4.85 -2.81 -17.25
CA LYS A 318 -5.98 -3.65 -17.70
C LYS A 318 -6.90 -4.00 -16.55
N ALA A 319 -6.33 -4.41 -15.40
CA ALA A 319 -7.11 -4.69 -14.20
C ALA A 319 -7.96 -3.48 -13.78
N ALA A 320 -7.34 -2.31 -13.64
CA ALA A 320 -8.03 -1.08 -13.23
C ALA A 320 -9.15 -0.65 -14.20
N LYS A 321 -9.00 -0.95 -15.50
CA LYS A 321 -9.98 -0.69 -16.56
C LYS A 321 -11.04 -1.79 -16.72
N GLY A 322 -11.00 -2.87 -15.92
CA GLY A 322 -11.95 -3.98 -16.00
C GLY A 322 -11.65 -4.99 -17.10
N GLU A 323 -10.51 -4.93 -17.77
CA GLU A 323 -10.06 -5.86 -18.81
C GLU A 323 -9.46 -7.14 -18.18
N ILE A 324 -10.28 -7.85 -17.40
CA ILE A 324 -9.85 -8.92 -16.47
C ILE A 324 -9.13 -10.09 -17.15
N GLY A 325 -9.48 -10.41 -18.41
CA GLY A 325 -8.90 -11.55 -19.15
C GLY A 325 -7.39 -11.47 -19.39
N GLY A 326 -6.80 -10.26 -19.39
CA GLY A 326 -5.35 -10.02 -19.57
C GLY A 326 -4.72 -9.31 -18.37
N ALA A 327 -5.34 -9.37 -17.20
CA ALA A 327 -5.02 -8.56 -16.06
C ALA A 327 -4.25 -9.32 -14.96
N LEU A 328 -3.42 -8.61 -14.20
CA LEU A 328 -2.89 -9.08 -12.93
C LEU A 328 -3.75 -8.51 -11.80
N LEU A 329 -4.35 -9.39 -11.01
CA LEU A 329 -5.26 -9.04 -9.92
C LEU A 329 -4.58 -9.31 -8.57
N PHE A 330 -3.81 -8.36 -8.07
CA PHE A 330 -3.18 -8.47 -6.75
C PHE A 330 -4.24 -8.48 -5.65
N CYS A 331 -4.06 -9.32 -4.63
CA CYS A 331 -4.97 -9.44 -3.50
C CYS A 331 -4.26 -9.91 -2.23
N GLY A 332 -4.84 -9.67 -1.06
CA GLY A 332 -4.42 -10.28 0.21
C GLY A 332 -4.83 -11.75 0.31
N ALA A 333 -4.28 -12.45 1.31
CA ALA A 333 -4.55 -13.87 1.53
C ALA A 333 -6.03 -14.20 1.78
N ASP A 334 -6.78 -13.25 2.34
CA ASP A 334 -8.18 -13.43 2.75
C ASP A 334 -9.19 -12.77 1.79
N VAL A 335 -8.81 -12.51 0.51
CA VAL A 335 -9.71 -11.90 -0.49
C VAL A 335 -11.02 -12.66 -0.67
N TRP A 336 -10.98 -13.98 -0.56
CA TRP A 336 -12.13 -14.88 -0.68
C TRP A 336 -13.22 -14.70 0.39
N LYS A 337 -12.96 -13.91 1.43
CA LYS A 337 -13.93 -13.52 2.45
C LYS A 337 -14.83 -12.33 2.02
N ALA A 338 -14.56 -11.74 0.86
CA ALA A 338 -15.38 -10.65 0.34
C ALA A 338 -16.71 -11.18 -0.18
N GLU A 339 -17.83 -10.71 0.35
CA GLU A 339 -19.18 -11.22 0.04
C GLU A 339 -20.03 -10.22 -0.77
N LYS A 340 -19.78 -8.92 -0.58
CA LYS A 340 -20.55 -7.83 -1.21
C LYS A 340 -19.69 -6.61 -1.44
N ILE A 341 -20.21 -5.66 -2.22
CA ILE A 341 -19.65 -4.30 -2.29
C ILE A 341 -20.25 -3.50 -1.13
N GLU A 342 -19.38 -2.90 -0.34
CA GLU A 342 -19.70 -2.12 0.85
C GLU A 342 -19.39 -0.64 0.62
N THR A 343 -19.77 0.23 1.54
CA THR A 343 -19.21 1.58 1.64
C THR A 343 -17.91 1.55 2.44
N VAL A 344 -17.05 2.54 2.26
CA VAL A 344 -15.85 2.75 3.09
C VAL A 344 -16.23 2.79 4.58
N LYS A 345 -17.34 3.45 4.91
CA LYS A 345 -17.84 3.51 6.29
C LYS A 345 -18.14 2.13 6.85
N GLU A 346 -18.91 1.29 6.13
CA GLU A 346 -19.22 -0.08 6.55
C GLU A 346 -17.96 -0.91 6.78
N VAL A 347 -16.96 -0.79 5.91
CA VAL A 347 -15.68 -1.49 6.08
C VAL A 347 -14.98 -1.05 7.35
N ILE A 348 -14.86 0.25 7.60
CA ILE A 348 -14.18 0.76 8.80
C ILE A 348 -14.95 0.37 10.06
N ASP A 349 -16.28 0.46 10.05
CA ASP A 349 -17.13 0.06 11.18
C ASP A 349 -17.02 -1.45 11.47
N SER A 350 -16.94 -2.28 10.43
CA SER A 350 -16.75 -3.73 10.58
C SER A 350 -15.41 -4.12 11.20
N LEU A 351 -14.37 -3.31 10.97
CA LEU A 351 -13.01 -3.55 11.48
C LEU A 351 -12.83 -3.03 12.92
N LEU A 352 -13.36 -1.85 13.22
CA LEU A 352 -13.08 -1.14 14.49
C LEU A 352 -14.27 -1.09 15.43
N GLY A 353 -15.47 -1.47 14.98
CA GLY A 353 -16.73 -1.24 15.66
C GLY A 353 -17.27 0.17 15.41
N ASP A 354 -18.57 0.35 15.68
CA ASP A 354 -19.21 1.66 15.52
C ASP A 354 -18.58 2.68 16.47
N CYS A 355 -18.21 3.85 15.92
CA CYS A 355 -17.98 5.02 16.76
C CYS A 355 -19.35 5.55 17.21
N VAL A 356 -19.73 5.27 18.45
CA VAL A 356 -20.87 5.92 19.10
C VAL A 356 -20.40 7.22 19.72
#